data_31a9c5589b5f0278e1ef21b57d864562
#
_entry.id   31a9c5589b5f0278e1ef21b57d864562
#
_cell.length_a   1.000
_cell.length_b   1.000
_cell.length_c   1.000
_cell.angle_alpha   90.00
_cell.angle_beta   90.00
_cell.angle_gamma   90.00
#
_symmetry.space_group_name_H-M   'P 1'
#
loop_
_entity.id
_entity.type
_entity.pdbx_description
1 polymer ?
#
loop_
_entity_poly.entity_id
_entity_poly.type
_entity_poly.pdbx_seq_one_letter_code
_entity_poly.pdbx_strand_id
1 'polypeptide(L)'
;MSRIHYELANVESPFAWRSKFALAHKGLAYESRRTAFTDIPTICEGRHKTVPVLVDEDGTETCESMAIASYLDEKYESATPLLGGGRQARTEEIEGLLGPHGFQAFFPLYILDIHNGLPEKDAAYFRESREKRFGATLEELSNNRDERLPAAREGLQPLRDALGDKQWYDGDNPGYTDCVVLAFFAFIKGCAKTPPLAAGDPLLGYIERGFALYDDLGNSIQGGPLA
;
A
#
# COMPACT_ATOMS: atom_id res chain seq x y z
N MET A 1 -18.08 11.67 -16.92
CA MET A 1 -16.62 11.52 -17.18
C MET A 1 -16.19 10.14 -16.73
N SER A 2 -15.04 9.61 -17.14
CA SER A 2 -14.54 8.38 -16.53
C SER A 2 -13.96 8.71 -15.14
N ARG A 3 -14.06 7.76 -14.20
CA ARG A 3 -13.41 7.86 -12.88
C ARG A 3 -11.89 7.79 -13.06
N ILE A 4 -11.14 8.67 -12.39
CA ILE A 4 -9.68 8.77 -12.50
C ILE A 4 -9.06 8.52 -11.13
N HIS A 5 -8.07 7.64 -11.08
CA HIS A 5 -7.27 7.38 -9.89
C HIS A 5 -5.82 7.79 -10.14
N TYR A 6 -5.35 8.83 -9.44
CA TYR A 6 -3.95 9.26 -9.49
C TYR A 6 -3.11 8.47 -8.52
N GLU A 7 -2.01 7.91 -9.02
CA GLU A 7 -1.05 7.13 -8.27
C GLU A 7 0.40 7.42 -8.70
N LEU A 8 1.38 6.94 -7.94
CA LEU A 8 2.79 7.11 -8.32
C LEU A 8 3.15 6.30 -9.57
N ALA A 9 3.95 6.91 -10.43
CA ALA A 9 4.70 6.19 -11.44
C ALA A 9 5.94 5.51 -10.82
N ASN A 10 6.30 4.36 -11.33
CA ASN A 10 7.51 3.61 -10.97
C ASN A 10 7.64 3.16 -9.49
N VAL A 11 6.63 3.39 -8.67
CA VAL A 11 6.54 2.90 -7.28
C VAL A 11 5.12 2.45 -7.00
N GLU A 12 4.98 1.25 -6.47
CA GLU A 12 3.69 0.74 -6.01
C GLU A 12 3.36 1.36 -4.64
N SER A 13 2.81 2.59 -4.65
CA SER A 13 2.47 3.30 -3.40
C SER A 13 1.50 2.50 -2.55
N PRO A 14 1.81 2.21 -1.27
CA PRO A 14 0.90 1.47 -0.41
C PRO A 14 -0.44 2.20 -0.21
N PHE A 15 -0.44 3.52 -0.15
CA PHE A 15 -1.68 4.30 -0.01
C PHE A 15 -2.53 4.28 -1.29
N ALA A 16 -1.90 4.29 -2.47
CA ALA A 16 -2.62 4.13 -3.73
C ALA A 16 -3.19 2.71 -3.86
N TRP A 17 -2.47 1.68 -3.44
CA TRP A 17 -2.96 0.31 -3.46
C TRP A 17 -4.16 0.09 -2.53
N ARG A 18 -4.22 0.75 -1.37
CA ARG A 18 -5.43 0.73 -0.52
C ARG A 18 -6.68 1.15 -1.28
N SER A 19 -6.61 2.26 -2.00
CA SER A 19 -7.75 2.77 -2.80
C SER A 19 -8.00 1.94 -4.06
N LYS A 20 -6.98 1.34 -4.67
CA LYS A 20 -7.16 0.40 -5.79
C LYS A 20 -7.95 -0.85 -5.35
N PHE A 21 -7.56 -1.46 -4.23
CA PHE A 21 -8.32 -2.57 -3.65
C PHE A 21 -9.73 -2.15 -3.25
N ALA A 22 -9.91 -0.95 -2.67
CA ALA A 22 -11.22 -0.44 -2.29
C ALA A 22 -12.14 -0.22 -3.50
N LEU A 23 -11.63 0.36 -4.59
CA LEU A 23 -12.36 0.52 -5.86
C LEU A 23 -12.76 -0.83 -6.44
N ALA A 24 -11.83 -1.79 -6.47
CA ALA A 24 -12.09 -3.14 -6.96
C ALA A 24 -13.12 -3.88 -6.09
N HIS A 25 -13.05 -3.72 -4.76
CA HIS A 25 -14.06 -4.26 -3.82
C HIS A 25 -15.46 -3.74 -4.11
N LYS A 26 -15.60 -2.49 -4.54
CA LYS A 26 -16.86 -1.89 -4.96
C LYS A 26 -17.26 -2.22 -6.40
N GLY A 27 -16.41 -2.93 -7.15
CA GLY A 27 -16.65 -3.23 -8.57
C GLY A 27 -16.58 -1.99 -9.47
N LEU A 28 -15.86 -0.95 -9.06
CA LEU A 28 -15.80 0.33 -9.75
C LEU A 28 -14.59 0.41 -10.67
N ALA A 29 -14.85 0.50 -11.98
CA ALA A 29 -13.80 0.74 -12.96
C ALA A 29 -13.26 2.17 -12.87
N TYR A 30 -11.98 2.35 -13.17
CA TYR A 30 -11.28 3.64 -13.17
C TYR A 30 -10.16 3.66 -14.21
N GLU A 31 -9.78 4.87 -14.63
CA GLU A 31 -8.56 5.15 -15.38
C GLU A 31 -7.42 5.42 -14.39
N SER A 32 -6.34 4.63 -14.43
CA SER A 32 -5.14 4.90 -13.65
C SER A 32 -4.33 6.01 -14.31
N ARG A 33 -4.00 7.06 -13.55
CA ARG A 33 -3.07 8.11 -13.96
C ARG A 33 -1.82 8.08 -13.11
N ARG A 34 -0.77 7.50 -13.67
CA ARG A 34 0.54 7.41 -13.05
C ARG A 34 1.28 8.74 -13.13
N THR A 35 1.71 9.26 -11.99
CA THR A 35 2.31 10.59 -11.84
C THR A 35 3.68 10.47 -11.19
N ALA A 36 4.68 11.16 -11.73
CA ALA A 36 6.00 11.26 -11.13
C ALA A 36 5.95 11.96 -9.76
N PHE A 37 6.88 11.68 -8.86
CA PHE A 37 6.95 12.36 -7.55
C PHE A 37 6.98 13.87 -7.70
N THR A 38 7.77 14.34 -8.66
CA THR A 38 7.96 15.78 -8.92
C THR A 38 6.79 16.45 -9.61
N ASP A 39 5.86 15.68 -10.17
CA ASP A 39 4.69 16.18 -10.88
C ASP A 39 3.39 16.10 -10.02
N ILE A 40 3.44 15.47 -8.83
CA ILE A 40 2.31 15.45 -7.88
C ILE A 40 1.71 16.86 -7.65
N PRO A 41 2.52 17.94 -7.46
CA PRO A 41 1.96 19.27 -7.27
C PRO A 41 1.14 19.84 -8.43
N THR A 42 1.07 19.14 -9.57
CA THR A 42 0.27 19.55 -10.74
C THR A 42 -1.09 18.83 -10.82
N ILE A 43 -1.31 17.80 -9.98
CA ILE A 43 -2.56 17.04 -9.97
C ILE A 43 -3.74 17.95 -9.65
N CYS A 44 -4.81 17.86 -10.45
CA CYS A 44 -6.03 18.65 -10.27
C CYS A 44 -5.72 20.14 -10.10
N GLU A 45 -4.90 20.71 -11.00
CA GLU A 45 -4.50 22.13 -10.99
C GLU A 45 -3.79 22.56 -9.70
N GLY A 46 -3.09 21.62 -9.05
CA GLY A 46 -2.30 21.89 -7.83
C GLY A 46 -3.09 21.86 -6.53
N ARG A 47 -4.34 21.39 -6.55
CA ARG A 47 -5.17 21.26 -5.34
C ARG A 47 -4.68 20.17 -4.39
N HIS A 48 -4.00 19.16 -4.91
CA HIS A 48 -3.50 18.03 -4.12
C HIS A 48 -1.98 17.96 -4.12
N LYS A 49 -1.41 17.51 -2.99
CA LYS A 49 0.04 17.43 -2.76
C LYS A 49 0.53 16.02 -2.50
N THR A 50 -0.38 15.07 -2.48
CA THR A 50 -0.13 13.65 -2.22
C THR A 50 -0.97 12.79 -3.15
N VAL A 51 -0.62 11.53 -3.29
CA VAL A 51 -1.45 10.49 -3.89
C VAL A 51 -1.74 9.41 -2.84
N PRO A 52 -2.89 8.71 -2.93
CA PRO A 52 -3.86 8.71 -4.02
C PRO A 52 -4.78 9.93 -4.05
N VAL A 53 -5.23 10.28 -5.26
CA VAL A 53 -6.38 11.16 -5.47
C VAL A 53 -7.37 10.43 -6.38
N LEU A 54 -8.62 10.39 -5.98
CA LEU A 54 -9.73 9.90 -6.77
C LEU A 54 -10.53 11.09 -7.30
N VAL A 55 -10.71 11.16 -8.60
CA VAL A 55 -11.68 12.05 -9.25
C VAL A 55 -12.81 11.19 -9.79
N ASP A 56 -13.99 11.32 -9.20
CA ASP A 56 -15.13 10.49 -9.57
C ASP A 56 -15.84 11.02 -10.83
N GLU A 57 -16.80 10.27 -11.35
CA GLU A 57 -17.52 10.55 -12.62
C GLU A 57 -18.28 11.87 -12.61
N ASP A 58 -18.71 12.34 -11.44
CA ASP A 58 -19.38 13.63 -11.25
C ASP A 58 -18.41 14.80 -10.99
N GLY A 59 -17.08 14.52 -11.01
CA GLY A 59 -16.05 15.51 -10.76
C GLY A 59 -15.68 15.68 -9.28
N THR A 60 -16.27 14.92 -8.36
CA THR A 60 -15.89 14.93 -6.94
C THR A 60 -14.45 14.46 -6.78
N GLU A 61 -13.62 15.26 -6.13
CA GLU A 61 -12.23 14.93 -5.82
C GLU A 61 -12.10 14.50 -4.36
N THR A 62 -11.48 13.35 -4.12
CA THR A 62 -11.19 12.84 -2.78
C THR A 62 -9.72 12.44 -2.70
N CYS A 63 -9.02 12.95 -1.70
CA CYS A 63 -7.62 12.65 -1.40
C CYS A 63 -7.52 11.89 -0.09
N GLU A 64 -6.43 11.14 0.11
CA GLU A 64 -6.17 10.24 1.24
C GLU A 64 -6.99 8.94 1.16
N SER A 65 -6.28 7.81 1.31
CA SER A 65 -6.85 6.48 1.06
C SER A 65 -8.02 6.12 1.99
N MET A 66 -7.99 6.55 3.25
CA MET A 66 -9.09 6.35 4.20
C MET A 66 -10.31 7.19 3.81
N ALA A 67 -10.11 8.46 3.43
CA ALA A 67 -11.20 9.32 2.97
C ALA A 67 -11.83 8.80 1.68
N ILE A 68 -11.01 8.23 0.77
CA ILE A 68 -11.52 7.56 -0.43
C ILE A 68 -12.39 6.36 -0.04
N ALA A 69 -11.96 5.52 0.90
CA ALA A 69 -12.74 4.38 1.35
C ALA A 69 -14.09 4.80 1.97
N SER A 70 -14.09 5.84 2.82
CA SER A 70 -15.32 6.40 3.39
C SER A 70 -16.25 6.93 2.31
N TYR A 71 -15.72 7.71 1.37
CA TYR A 71 -16.48 8.24 0.24
C TYR A 71 -17.12 7.14 -0.60
N LEU A 72 -16.36 6.05 -0.86
CA LEU A 72 -16.87 4.92 -1.63
C LEU A 72 -17.98 4.17 -0.88
N ASP A 73 -17.88 4.02 0.44
CA ASP A 73 -18.94 3.40 1.25
C ASP A 73 -20.21 4.26 1.28
N GLU A 74 -20.07 5.58 1.40
CA GLU A 74 -21.21 6.51 1.46
C GLU A 74 -21.94 6.62 0.10
N LYS A 75 -21.19 6.65 -1.00
CA LYS A 75 -21.77 6.89 -2.33
C LYS A 75 -22.17 5.63 -3.05
N TYR A 76 -21.45 4.54 -2.86
CA TYR A 76 -21.66 3.27 -3.56
C TYR A 76 -22.02 2.17 -2.56
N GLU A 77 -23.31 1.97 -2.34
CA GLU A 77 -23.79 0.88 -1.52
C GLU A 77 -23.38 -0.48 -2.09
N SER A 78 -22.94 -1.37 -1.23
CA SER A 78 -22.63 -2.76 -1.57
C SER A 78 -23.04 -3.68 -0.41
N ALA A 79 -23.23 -4.96 -0.73
CA ALA A 79 -23.55 -5.97 0.29
C ALA A 79 -22.45 -6.11 1.35
N THR A 80 -21.19 -5.80 0.99
CA THR A 80 -20.04 -5.81 1.90
C THR A 80 -19.39 -4.43 1.96
N PRO A 81 -19.69 -3.62 2.99
CA PRO A 81 -19.06 -2.32 3.14
C PRO A 81 -17.56 -2.45 3.46
N LEU A 82 -16.77 -1.44 3.08
CA LEU A 82 -15.34 -1.36 3.40
C LEU A 82 -15.11 -1.13 4.91
N LEU A 83 -15.79 -0.15 5.50
CA LEU A 83 -15.57 0.35 6.86
C LEU A 83 -16.72 0.08 7.84
N GLY A 84 -17.87 -0.40 7.35
CA GLY A 84 -19.05 -0.69 8.20
C GLY A 84 -18.82 -1.83 9.19
N GLY A 85 -19.71 -1.93 10.20
CA GLY A 85 -19.69 -3.06 11.13
C GLY A 85 -18.49 -3.13 12.08
N GLY A 86 -17.89 -1.98 12.43
CA GLY A 86 -16.74 -1.92 13.35
C GLY A 86 -15.38 -2.06 12.65
N ARG A 87 -15.34 -2.18 11.31
CA ARG A 87 -14.09 -2.32 10.54
C ARG A 87 -13.18 -1.10 10.63
N GLN A 88 -13.74 0.10 10.79
CA GLN A 88 -12.91 1.29 10.98
C GLN A 88 -12.01 1.16 12.22
N ALA A 89 -12.57 0.79 13.37
CA ALA A 89 -11.78 0.58 14.59
C ALA A 89 -10.74 -0.55 14.43
N ARG A 90 -11.12 -1.62 13.71
CA ARG A 90 -10.17 -2.69 13.37
C ARG A 90 -9.05 -2.18 12.46
N THR A 91 -9.36 -1.36 11.47
CA THR A 91 -8.35 -0.75 10.59
C THR A 91 -7.37 0.08 11.39
N GLU A 92 -7.85 0.92 12.31
CA GLU A 92 -7.00 1.75 13.18
C GLU A 92 -6.09 0.89 14.07
N GLU A 93 -6.60 -0.19 14.64
CA GLU A 93 -5.82 -1.17 15.40
C GLU A 93 -4.70 -1.79 14.55
N ILE A 94 -5.03 -2.30 13.36
CA ILE A 94 -4.06 -2.95 12.46
C ILE A 94 -3.06 -1.94 11.89
N GLU A 95 -3.46 -0.72 11.57
CA GLU A 95 -2.51 0.34 11.18
C GLU A 95 -1.54 0.67 12.31
N GLY A 96 -2.00 0.64 13.56
CA GLY A 96 -1.16 0.79 14.75
C GLY A 96 -0.08 -0.30 14.85
N LEU A 97 -0.36 -1.52 14.40
CA LEU A 97 0.62 -2.61 14.29
C LEU A 97 1.49 -2.48 13.04
N LEU A 98 0.87 -2.19 11.90
CA LEU A 98 1.55 -2.14 10.61
C LEU A 98 2.57 -0.99 10.52
N GLY A 99 2.31 0.13 11.19
CA GLY A 99 3.23 1.27 11.27
C GLY A 99 4.62 0.87 11.75
N PRO A 100 4.80 0.46 13.01
CA PRO A 100 6.10 0.09 13.57
C PRO A 100 6.63 -1.24 13.01
N HIS A 101 5.81 -2.26 12.90
CA HIS A 101 6.24 -3.63 12.56
C HIS A 101 6.35 -3.86 11.04
N GLY A 102 5.61 -3.12 10.24
CA GLY A 102 5.68 -3.15 8.78
C GLY A 102 6.55 -2.01 8.24
N PHE A 103 5.97 -0.80 8.16
CA PHE A 103 6.63 0.30 7.46
C PHE A 103 7.96 0.74 8.08
N GLN A 104 8.04 0.92 9.40
CA GLN A 104 9.28 1.36 10.05
C GLN A 104 10.36 0.29 10.01
N ALA A 105 10.00 -0.99 10.04
CA ALA A 105 10.94 -2.10 10.00
C ALA A 105 11.44 -2.38 8.57
N PHE A 106 10.55 -2.36 7.56
CA PHE A 106 10.88 -2.80 6.20
C PHE A 106 11.27 -1.65 5.26
N PHE A 107 10.66 -0.46 5.37
CA PHE A 107 10.93 0.64 4.45
C PHE A 107 12.42 1.01 4.37
N PRO A 108 13.16 1.15 5.49
CA PRO A 108 14.59 1.42 5.43
C PRO A 108 15.37 0.32 4.71
N LEU A 109 14.99 -0.95 4.88
CA LEU A 109 15.69 -2.07 4.25
C LEU A 109 15.61 -2.05 2.72
N TYR A 110 14.53 -1.50 2.16
CA TYR A 110 14.26 -1.48 0.71
C TYR A 110 14.35 -0.07 0.10
N ILE A 111 14.70 0.95 0.89
CA ILE A 111 14.68 2.34 0.43
C ILE A 111 15.63 2.58 -0.75
N LEU A 112 16.78 1.89 -0.78
CA LEU A 112 17.74 1.98 -1.87
C LEU A 112 17.25 1.22 -3.13
N ASP A 113 16.51 0.11 -2.95
CA ASP A 113 15.89 -0.60 -4.08
C ASP A 113 14.84 0.27 -4.77
N ILE A 114 14.03 1.01 -3.98
CA ILE A 114 13.07 1.99 -4.50
C ILE A 114 13.81 3.07 -5.30
N HIS A 115 14.81 3.71 -4.70
CA HIS A 115 15.59 4.77 -5.34
C HIS A 115 16.18 4.33 -6.68
N ASN A 116 16.78 3.13 -6.72
CA ASN A 116 17.43 2.59 -7.90
C ASN A 116 16.45 2.19 -9.02
N GLY A 117 15.15 2.09 -8.73
CA GLY A 117 14.09 1.86 -9.71
C GLY A 117 13.48 3.14 -10.28
N LEU A 118 13.85 4.32 -9.76
CA LEU A 118 13.26 5.59 -10.16
C LEU A 118 14.00 6.22 -11.36
N PRO A 119 13.28 6.96 -12.23
CA PRO A 119 13.92 7.87 -13.19
C PRO A 119 14.76 8.94 -12.47
N GLU A 120 15.80 9.44 -13.13
CA GLU A 120 16.80 10.36 -12.56
C GLU A 120 16.19 11.53 -11.79
N LYS A 121 15.20 12.22 -12.37
CA LYS A 121 14.52 13.37 -11.76
C LYS A 121 13.83 12.99 -10.42
N ASP A 122 13.11 11.88 -10.41
CA ASP A 122 12.42 11.38 -9.22
C ASP A 122 13.39 10.78 -8.20
N ALA A 123 14.47 10.14 -8.66
CA ALA A 123 15.52 9.59 -7.80
C ALA A 123 16.22 10.70 -7.00
N ALA A 124 16.55 11.82 -7.64
CA ALA A 124 17.16 12.98 -6.96
C ALA A 124 16.22 13.54 -5.87
N TYR A 125 14.94 13.79 -6.21
CA TYR A 125 13.93 14.24 -5.27
C TYR A 125 13.72 13.24 -4.12
N PHE A 126 13.62 11.94 -4.44
CA PHE A 126 13.42 10.88 -3.46
C PHE A 126 14.58 10.84 -2.48
N ARG A 127 15.82 10.85 -2.95
CA ARG A 127 17.02 10.88 -2.11
C ARG A 127 17.00 12.06 -1.15
N GLU A 128 16.94 13.28 -1.68
CA GLU A 128 16.95 14.50 -0.87
C GLU A 128 15.87 14.47 0.21
N SER A 129 14.64 14.15 -0.17
CA SER A 129 13.49 14.16 0.75
C SER A 129 13.58 13.09 1.84
N ARG A 130 14.11 11.88 1.52
CA ARG A 130 14.21 10.78 2.47
C ARG A 130 15.41 10.91 3.38
N GLU A 131 16.57 11.30 2.87
CA GLU A 131 17.76 11.57 3.70
C GLU A 131 17.49 12.70 4.68
N LYS A 132 16.81 13.77 4.24
CA LYS A 132 16.36 14.84 5.15
C LYS A 132 15.40 14.33 6.23
N ARG A 133 14.45 13.46 5.87
CA ARG A 133 13.44 12.91 6.80
C ARG A 133 14.05 11.98 7.84
N PHE A 134 15.00 11.14 7.43
CA PHE A 134 15.57 10.10 8.28
C PHE A 134 16.89 10.53 8.95
N GLY A 135 17.51 11.62 8.50
CA GLY A 135 18.78 12.10 9.03
C GLY A 135 19.98 11.19 8.72
N ALA A 136 19.87 10.35 7.68
CA ALA A 136 20.89 9.40 7.26
C ALA A 136 20.81 9.21 5.74
N THR A 137 21.90 8.77 5.11
CA THR A 137 21.93 8.43 3.68
C THR A 137 21.09 7.18 3.37
N LEU A 138 20.65 7.03 2.13
CA LEU A 138 19.89 5.85 1.71
C LEU A 138 20.73 4.58 1.88
N GLU A 139 22.03 4.67 1.67
CA GLU A 139 23.00 3.59 1.85
C GLU A 139 23.10 3.16 3.33
N GLU A 140 23.19 4.11 4.25
CA GLU A 140 23.21 3.84 5.70
C GLU A 140 21.89 3.21 6.16
N LEU A 141 20.75 3.71 5.68
CA LEU A 141 19.43 3.18 6.00
C LEU A 141 19.25 1.73 5.57
N SER A 142 19.75 1.37 4.37
CA SER A 142 19.63 0.02 3.82
C SER A 142 20.79 -0.91 4.16
N ASN A 143 21.79 -0.43 4.92
CA ASN A 143 22.95 -1.20 5.29
C ASN A 143 22.58 -2.45 6.12
N ASN A 144 23.38 -3.50 5.98
CA ASN A 144 23.23 -4.77 6.71
C ASN A 144 21.82 -5.37 6.62
N ARG A 145 21.18 -5.26 5.43
CA ARG A 145 19.83 -5.79 5.21
C ARG A 145 19.71 -7.26 5.64
N ASP A 146 20.64 -8.10 5.23
CA ASP A 146 20.58 -9.55 5.48
C ASP A 146 20.64 -9.89 6.97
N GLU A 147 21.35 -9.08 7.76
CA GLU A 147 21.43 -9.22 9.22
C GLU A 147 20.18 -8.69 9.93
N ARG A 148 19.53 -7.66 9.37
CA ARG A 148 18.36 -6.97 9.94
C ARG A 148 17.03 -7.60 9.53
N LEU A 149 16.97 -8.20 8.35
CA LEU A 149 15.76 -8.77 7.80
C LEU A 149 15.13 -9.87 8.68
N PRO A 150 15.88 -10.79 9.31
CA PRO A 150 15.31 -11.75 10.25
C PRO A 150 14.51 -11.10 11.38
N ALA A 151 15.08 -10.07 12.02
CA ALA A 151 14.39 -9.34 13.09
C ALA A 151 13.13 -8.60 12.59
N ALA A 152 13.17 -8.02 11.37
CA ALA A 152 12.00 -7.41 10.76
C ALA A 152 10.89 -8.44 10.49
N ARG A 153 11.25 -9.64 10.02
CA ARG A 153 10.33 -10.78 9.82
C ARG A 153 9.68 -11.23 11.13
N GLU A 154 10.47 -11.38 12.20
CA GLU A 154 9.96 -11.69 13.54
C GLU A 154 9.04 -10.59 14.05
N GLY A 155 9.37 -9.33 13.78
CA GLY A 155 8.58 -8.16 14.13
C GLY A 155 7.16 -8.16 13.53
N LEU A 156 6.86 -8.95 12.49
CA LEU A 156 5.50 -9.13 11.97
C LEU A 156 4.61 -10.04 12.83
N GLN A 157 5.12 -10.60 13.94
CA GLN A 157 4.33 -11.50 14.78
C GLN A 157 3.00 -10.91 15.26
N PRO A 158 2.90 -9.62 15.68
CA PRO A 158 1.61 -9.04 16.04
C PRO A 158 0.58 -9.04 14.91
N LEU A 159 1.01 -8.91 13.65
CA LEU A 159 0.11 -9.01 12.50
C LEU A 159 -0.35 -10.45 12.27
N ARG A 160 0.53 -11.44 12.46
CA ARG A 160 0.16 -12.87 12.40
C ARG A 160 -0.85 -13.21 13.50
N ASP A 161 -0.62 -12.76 14.73
CA ASP A 161 -1.50 -13.00 15.86
C ASP A 161 -2.88 -12.35 15.67
N ALA A 162 -2.91 -11.12 15.12
CA ALA A 162 -4.16 -10.42 14.82
C ALA A 162 -4.98 -11.10 13.71
N LEU A 163 -4.31 -11.71 12.72
CA LEU A 163 -4.97 -12.54 11.70
C LEU A 163 -5.46 -13.87 12.33
N GLY A 164 -4.60 -14.56 13.09
CA GLY A 164 -4.91 -15.85 13.70
C GLY A 164 -5.36 -16.88 12.66
N ASP A 165 -6.44 -17.58 12.97
CA ASP A 165 -7.05 -18.59 12.07
C ASP A 165 -8.08 -18.01 11.09
N LYS A 166 -8.26 -16.69 11.07
CA LYS A 166 -9.24 -16.02 10.19
C LYS A 166 -8.76 -16.02 8.75
N GLN A 167 -9.71 -15.99 7.84
CA GLN A 167 -9.39 -15.79 6.42
C GLN A 167 -8.95 -14.35 6.12
N TRP A 168 -9.57 -13.36 6.80
CA TRP A 168 -9.37 -11.94 6.61
C TRP A 168 -9.26 -11.22 7.96
N TYR A 169 -8.56 -10.11 8.02
CA TYR A 169 -8.53 -9.26 9.22
C TYR A 169 -9.92 -8.76 9.61
N ASP A 170 -10.79 -8.55 8.62
CA ASP A 170 -12.19 -8.16 8.81
C ASP A 170 -13.17 -9.34 8.99
N GLY A 171 -12.66 -10.56 9.17
CA GLY A 171 -13.45 -11.75 9.50
C GLY A 171 -13.73 -12.66 8.30
N ASP A 172 -15.00 -12.91 7.99
CA ASP A 172 -15.40 -13.87 6.96
C ASP A 172 -15.26 -13.33 5.54
N ASN A 173 -15.31 -12.01 5.38
CA ASN A 173 -15.16 -11.33 4.12
C ASN A 173 -14.11 -10.22 4.23
N PRO A 174 -13.33 -9.97 3.16
CA PRO A 174 -12.36 -8.88 3.16
C PRO A 174 -13.06 -7.52 3.28
N GLY A 175 -12.39 -6.59 3.93
CA GLY A 175 -12.82 -5.20 4.06
C GLY A 175 -11.65 -4.24 3.90
N TYR A 176 -11.78 -3.03 4.43
CA TYR A 176 -10.74 -2.02 4.26
C TYR A 176 -9.47 -2.34 5.05
N THR A 177 -9.58 -3.04 6.20
CA THR A 177 -8.40 -3.52 6.94
C THR A 177 -7.54 -4.42 6.07
N ASP A 178 -8.17 -5.31 5.29
CA ASP A 178 -7.45 -6.17 4.35
C ASP A 178 -6.83 -5.37 3.21
N CYS A 179 -7.53 -4.35 2.68
CA CYS A 179 -6.94 -3.44 1.70
C CYS A 179 -5.65 -2.79 2.22
N VAL A 180 -5.62 -2.41 3.50
CA VAL A 180 -4.46 -1.78 4.16
C VAL A 180 -3.28 -2.74 4.25
N VAL A 181 -3.50 -3.96 4.72
CA VAL A 181 -2.43 -4.95 4.88
C VAL A 181 -1.92 -5.45 3.52
N LEU A 182 -2.84 -5.78 2.61
CA LEU A 182 -2.47 -6.22 1.26
C LEU A 182 -1.70 -5.12 0.49
N ALA A 183 -2.08 -3.85 0.67
CA ALA A 183 -1.37 -2.73 0.05
C ALA A 183 0.06 -2.57 0.57
N PHE A 184 0.34 -2.88 1.83
CA PHE A 184 1.71 -2.94 2.33
C PHE A 184 2.53 -4.01 1.61
N PHE A 185 1.99 -5.22 1.44
CA PHE A 185 2.69 -6.28 0.72
C PHE A 185 2.77 -6.03 -0.79
N ALA A 186 1.80 -5.34 -1.38
CA ALA A 186 1.86 -4.84 -2.75
C ALA A 186 3.04 -3.88 -2.96
N PHE A 187 3.21 -2.93 -2.05
CA PHE A 187 4.34 -2.00 -2.04
C PHE A 187 5.68 -2.75 -1.93
N ILE A 188 5.82 -3.65 -0.95
CA ILE A 188 7.06 -4.39 -0.77
C ILE A 188 7.35 -5.28 -1.99
N LYS A 189 6.37 -6.02 -2.52
CA LYS A 189 6.54 -6.81 -3.74
C LYS A 189 7.05 -5.98 -4.91
N GLY A 190 6.51 -4.77 -5.08
CA GLY A 190 6.88 -3.88 -6.19
C GLY A 190 8.30 -3.31 -6.10
N CYS A 191 8.92 -3.28 -4.93
CA CYS A 191 10.25 -2.68 -4.76
C CYS A 191 11.33 -3.66 -4.30
N ALA A 192 10.99 -4.70 -3.53
CA ALA A 192 11.98 -5.56 -2.88
C ALA A 192 12.70 -6.47 -3.88
N LYS A 193 14.01 -6.45 -3.85
CA LYS A 193 14.88 -7.40 -4.60
C LYS A 193 15.20 -8.65 -3.79
N THR A 194 15.11 -8.56 -2.46
CA THR A 194 15.25 -9.69 -1.53
C THR A 194 13.89 -10.00 -0.94
N PRO A 195 13.46 -11.28 -0.87
CA PRO A 195 12.17 -11.64 -0.33
C PRO A 195 11.95 -11.09 1.09
N PRO A 196 10.82 -10.37 1.35
CA PRO A 196 10.54 -9.81 2.67
C PRO A 196 10.13 -10.86 3.71
N LEU A 197 9.52 -11.95 3.29
CA LEU A 197 9.05 -13.01 4.17
C LEU A 197 9.98 -14.24 4.09
N ALA A 198 9.92 -15.07 5.10
CA ALA A 198 10.55 -16.38 5.07
C ALA A 198 9.65 -17.38 4.33
N ALA A 199 10.26 -18.40 3.73
CA ALA A 199 9.50 -19.52 3.18
C ALA A 199 8.63 -20.17 4.28
N GLY A 200 7.35 -20.38 3.99
CA GLY A 200 6.38 -20.93 4.92
C GLY A 200 5.82 -19.93 5.96
N ASP A 201 6.07 -18.63 5.80
CA ASP A 201 5.45 -17.60 6.65
C ASP A 201 3.91 -17.72 6.59
N PRO A 202 3.20 -17.74 7.73
CA PRO A 202 1.75 -17.84 7.77
C PRO A 202 1.01 -16.76 6.97
N LEU A 203 1.61 -15.56 6.82
CA LEU A 203 1.01 -14.48 6.04
C LEU A 203 1.00 -14.75 4.53
N LEU A 204 1.82 -15.68 4.00
CA LEU A 204 1.87 -15.96 2.57
C LEU A 204 0.52 -16.44 2.03
N GLY A 205 -0.13 -17.39 2.71
CA GLY A 205 -1.44 -17.88 2.29
C GLY A 205 -2.53 -16.80 2.32
N TYR A 206 -2.45 -15.86 3.26
CA TYR A 206 -3.33 -14.70 3.31
C TYR A 206 -3.06 -13.74 2.11
N ILE A 207 -1.79 -13.45 1.84
CA ILE A 207 -1.40 -12.54 0.75
C ILE A 207 -1.78 -13.14 -0.61
N GLU A 208 -1.52 -14.43 -0.82
CA GLU A 208 -1.88 -15.15 -2.05
C GLU A 208 -3.38 -15.07 -2.31
N ARG A 209 -4.22 -15.36 -1.30
CA ARG A 209 -5.68 -15.20 -1.41
C ARG A 209 -6.07 -13.75 -1.72
N GLY A 210 -5.48 -12.79 -1.02
CA GLY A 210 -5.80 -11.37 -1.19
C GLY A 210 -5.39 -10.83 -2.56
N PHE A 211 -4.25 -11.25 -3.06
CA PHE A 211 -3.77 -10.85 -4.38
C PHE A 211 -4.57 -11.47 -5.53
N ALA A 212 -5.15 -12.64 -5.30
CA ALA A 212 -6.05 -13.29 -6.25
C ALA A 212 -7.47 -12.68 -6.28
N LEU A 213 -7.81 -11.80 -5.32
CA LEU A 213 -9.10 -11.09 -5.38
C LEU A 213 -9.17 -10.14 -6.59
N TYR A 214 -10.41 -9.87 -7.01
CA TYR A 214 -10.72 -8.83 -7.99
C TYR A 214 -9.95 -9.02 -9.31
N ASP A 215 -10.14 -10.19 -9.93
CA ASP A 215 -9.49 -10.57 -11.19
C ASP A 215 -7.95 -10.55 -11.12
N ASP A 216 -7.41 -11.11 -10.04
CA ASP A 216 -5.95 -11.19 -9.80
C ASP A 216 -5.26 -9.82 -9.68
N LEU A 217 -5.96 -8.81 -9.17
CA LEU A 217 -5.47 -7.43 -9.10
C LEU A 217 -4.08 -7.33 -8.46
N GLY A 218 -3.85 -7.99 -7.31
CA GLY A 218 -2.56 -7.96 -6.62
C GLY A 218 -1.46 -8.73 -7.37
N ASN A 219 -1.82 -9.76 -8.14
CA ASN A 219 -0.88 -10.52 -8.95
C ASN A 219 -0.40 -9.75 -10.19
N SER A 220 -1.08 -8.68 -10.58
CA SER A 220 -0.63 -7.79 -11.66
C SER A 220 0.65 -7.01 -11.32
N ILE A 221 1.04 -6.95 -10.02
CA ILE A 221 2.22 -6.21 -9.56
C ILE A 221 3.49 -6.86 -10.09
N GLN A 222 4.25 -6.08 -10.85
CA GLN A 222 5.58 -6.46 -11.30
C GLN A 222 6.59 -6.23 -10.16
N GLY A 223 7.34 -7.25 -9.78
CA GLY A 223 8.31 -7.13 -8.69
C GLY A 223 8.97 -8.44 -8.32
N GLY A 224 9.62 -8.45 -7.16
CA GLY A 224 10.29 -9.62 -6.62
C GLY A 224 9.35 -10.64 -5.98
N PRO A 225 9.86 -11.83 -5.61
CA PRO A 225 9.10 -12.79 -4.82
C PRO A 225 8.88 -12.25 -3.41
N LEU A 226 7.79 -12.71 -2.76
CA LEU A 226 7.49 -12.37 -1.36
C LEU A 226 8.18 -13.31 -0.36
N ALA A 227 8.53 -14.54 -0.81
CA ALA A 227 9.28 -15.52 -0.04
C ALA A 227 10.23 -16.31 -0.94
#